data_88472d273b6921cacbd6e4627ecaa627
#
_entry.id   88472d273b6921cacbd6e4627ecaa627
#
_cell.length_a   1.000
_cell.length_b   1.000
_cell.length_c   1.000
_cell.angle_alpha   90.00
_cell.angle_beta   90.00
_cell.angle_gamma   90.00
#
_symmetry.space_group_name_H-M   'P 1'
#
loop_
_entity.id
_entity.type
_entity.pdbx_description
1 polymer ?
#
loop_
_entity_poly.entity_id
_entity_poly.type
_entity_poly.pdbx_seq_one_letter_code
_entity_poly.pdbx_strand_id
1 'polypeptide(L)' 'MQVFALTSSQLISETLDLFLTREAAEAELREILEDEPEWVNVLRVVPIALDGRGLSAS' A
#
# COMPACT_ATOMS: atom_id res chain seq x y z
N MET A 1 -9.47 -12.91 -0.88
CA MET A 1 -9.00 -11.89 -1.80
C MET A 1 -7.85 -11.14 -1.16
N GLN A 2 -6.82 -10.86 -1.92
CA GLN A 2 -5.65 -10.17 -1.40
C GLN A 2 -5.49 -8.83 -2.11
N VAL A 3 -5.20 -7.79 -1.34
CA VAL A 3 -4.90 -6.47 -1.88
C VAL A 3 -3.55 -6.03 -1.38
N PHE A 4 -3.00 -5.01 -1.99
CA PHE A 4 -1.70 -4.49 -1.62
C PHE A 4 -1.84 -3.04 -1.21
N ALA A 5 -1.40 -2.75 -0.01
CA ALA A 5 -1.51 -1.41 0.55
C ALA A 5 -0.17 -0.69 0.41
N LEU A 6 -0.23 0.52 -0.11
CA LEU A 6 0.93 1.40 -0.11
C LEU A 6 0.85 2.23 1.17
N THR A 7 1.84 2.06 2.04
CA THR A 7 1.82 2.70 3.35
C THR A 7 3.07 3.54 3.55
N SER A 8 2.97 4.49 4.47
CA SER A 8 4.08 5.33 4.86
C SER A 8 4.36 5.13 6.34
N SER A 9 5.63 4.91 6.67
CA SER A 9 6.03 4.74 8.06
C SER A 9 6.11 6.06 8.82
N GLN A 10 6.13 7.16 8.12
CA GLN A 10 6.13 8.47 8.77
C GLN A 10 4.76 8.89 9.24
N LEU A 11 3.74 8.45 8.53
CA LEU A 11 2.36 8.72 8.93
C LEU A 11 1.87 7.49 9.64
N ILE A 12 1.54 7.64 10.88
CA ILE A 12 1.19 6.52 11.75
C ILE A 12 0.03 5.74 11.16
N SER A 13 0.33 4.51 10.74
CA SER A 13 -0.67 3.56 10.27
C SER A 13 -1.52 4.03 9.10
N GLU A 14 -1.05 4.99 8.34
CA GLU A 14 -1.83 5.47 7.22
C GLU A 14 -1.56 4.69 5.95
N THR A 15 -2.65 4.22 5.34
CA THR A 15 -2.61 3.64 4.02
C THR A 15 -2.82 4.75 3.01
N LEU A 16 -1.84 4.95 2.15
CA LEU A 16 -1.94 5.98 1.13
C LEU A 16 -2.86 5.55 0.01
N ASP A 17 -2.81 4.27 -0.35
CA ASP A 17 -3.63 3.76 -1.43
C ASP A 17 -3.72 2.23 -1.36
N LEU A 18 -4.71 1.67 -2.02
CA LEU A 18 -4.91 0.24 -2.11
C LEU A 18 -4.91 -0.19 -3.56
N PHE A 19 -4.27 -1.34 -3.82
CA PHE A 19 -4.15 -1.86 -5.17
C PHE A 19 -4.55 -3.32 -5.20
N LEU A 20 -5.12 -3.76 -6.31
CA LEU A 20 -5.55 -5.15 -6.46
C LEU A 20 -4.40 -6.08 -6.78
N THR A 21 -3.29 -5.56 -7.29
CA THR A 21 -2.13 -6.37 -7.62
C THR A 21 -0.88 -5.73 -7.06
N ARG A 22 0.12 -6.58 -6.79
CA ARG A 22 1.41 -6.08 -6.34
C ARG A 22 2.06 -5.21 -7.40
N GLU A 23 1.91 -5.58 -8.67
CA GLU A 23 2.52 -4.82 -9.75
C GLU A 23 2.00 -3.40 -9.79
N ALA A 24 0.69 -3.22 -9.59
CA ALA A 24 0.10 -1.89 -9.56
C ALA A 24 0.65 -1.08 -8.38
N ALA A 25 0.75 -1.70 -7.21
CA ALA A 25 1.28 -1.02 -6.02
C ALA A 25 2.74 -0.62 -6.22
N GLU A 26 3.53 -1.52 -6.79
CA GLU A 26 4.95 -1.23 -7.01
C GLU A 26 5.14 -0.17 -8.08
N ALA A 27 4.28 -0.15 -9.08
CA ALA A 27 4.36 0.87 -10.12
C ALA A 27 4.11 2.25 -9.53
N GLU A 28 3.11 2.35 -8.67
CA GLU A 28 2.81 3.62 -8.01
C GLU A 28 3.96 4.03 -7.08
N LEU A 29 4.49 3.07 -6.33
CA LEU A 29 5.63 3.33 -5.46
C LEU A 29 6.80 3.87 -6.26
N ARG A 30 7.06 3.27 -7.40
CA ARG A 30 8.17 3.69 -8.25
C ARG A 30 7.98 5.10 -8.75
N GLU A 31 6.77 5.46 -9.16
CA GLU A 31 6.47 6.81 -9.60
C GLU A 31 6.71 7.83 -8.49
N ILE A 32 6.29 7.50 -7.28
CA ILE A 32 6.49 8.40 -6.15
C ILE A 32 7.99 8.56 -5.87
N LEU A 33 8.74 7.48 -5.95
CA LEU A 33 10.18 7.55 -5.69
C LEU A 33 10.95 8.28 -6.78
N GLU A 34 10.41 8.39 -7.97
CA GLU A 34 11.02 9.19 -9.02
C GLU A 34 10.94 10.67 -8.68
N ASP A 35 9.84 11.10 -8.09
CA ASP A 35 9.66 12.48 -7.65
C ASP A 35 10.34 12.74 -6.30
N GLU A 36 10.24 11.76 -5.41
CA GLU A 36 10.71 11.91 -4.03
C GLU A 36 11.56 10.70 -3.65
N PRO A 37 12.80 10.61 -4.16
CA PRO A 37 13.63 9.43 -3.90
C PRO A 37 13.98 9.26 -2.42
N GLU A 38 13.88 10.30 -1.64
CA GLU A 38 14.16 10.24 -0.21
C GLU A 38 13.14 9.40 0.55
N TRP A 39 12.01 9.09 -0.08
CA TRP A 39 10.95 8.31 0.56
C TRP A 39 11.16 6.81 0.43
N VAL A 40 12.27 6.39 -0.16
CA VAL A 40 12.54 4.97 -0.39
C VAL A 40 12.52 4.15 0.89
N ASN A 41 12.91 4.74 2.02
CA ASN A 41 12.91 4.05 3.30
C ASN A 41 11.64 4.26 4.10
N VAL A 42 10.72 5.03 3.56
CA VAL A 42 9.49 5.40 4.26
C VAL A 42 8.28 4.66 3.70
N LEU A 43 8.26 4.46 2.38
CA LEU A 43 7.13 3.84 1.72
C LEU A 43 7.29 2.34 1.64
N ARG A 44 6.18 1.63 1.79
CA ARG A 44 6.15 0.16 1.73
C ARG A 44 4.90 -0.33 1.06
N VAL A 45 5.03 -1.47 0.39
CA VAL A 45 3.88 -2.20 -0.13
C VAL A 45 3.65 -3.38 0.79
N VAL A 46 2.46 -3.44 1.39
CA VAL A 46 2.10 -4.46 2.37
C VAL A 46 0.94 -5.28 1.84
N PRO A 47 1.06 -6.61 1.76
CA PRO A 47 -0.07 -7.42 1.35
C PRO A 47 -1.08 -7.53 2.48
N ILE A 48 -2.35 -7.39 2.13
CA ILE A 48 -3.44 -7.48 3.08
C ILE A 48 -4.43 -8.50 2.56
N ALA A 49 -4.70 -9.52 3.36
CA ALA A 49 -5.72 -10.50 3.01
C ALA A 49 -7.08 -9.96 3.42
N LEU A 50 -7.97 -9.84 2.46
CA LEU A 50 -9.33 -9.42 2.75
C LEU A 50 -10.22 -10.63 2.89
N ASP A 51 -10.87 -10.73 4.01
CA ASP A 51 -11.84 -11.77 4.29
C ASP A 51 -13.23 -11.14 4.15
N GLY A 52 -14.05 -11.72 3.30
CA GLY A 52 -15.39 -11.19 3.08
C GLY A 52 -16.19 -11.10 4.36
N ARG A 53 -15.95 -12.00 5.30
CA ARG A 53 -16.65 -11.95 6.57
C ARG A 53 -16.27 -10.75 7.40
N GLY A 54 -15.01 -10.36 7.34
CA GLY A 54 -14.54 -9.18 8.05
C GLY A 54 -15.22 -7.93 7.55
N LEU A 55 -15.42 -7.84 6.26
CA LEU A 55 -16.07 -6.69 5.67
C LEU A 55 -17.56 -6.66 5.98
N SER A 56 -18.21 -7.81 5.98
CA SER A 56 -19.64 -7.86 6.21
C SER A 56 -20.01 -7.71 7.67
N ALA A 57 -19.08 -7.91 8.57
CA ALA A 57 -19.33 -7.78 9.99
C ALA A 57 -19.43 -6.33 10.45
N SER A 58 -18.99 -5.45 9.64
CA SER A 58 -19.03 -4.02 9.99
C SER A 58 -20.37 -3.41 9.69
#